data_c6c7cb1230c9cc3b70b484ff0cf9732f
#
_entry.id   c6c7cb1230c9cc3b70b484ff0cf9732f
#
_cell.length_a   1.000
_cell.length_b   1.000
_cell.length_c   1.000
_cell.angle_alpha   90.00
_cell.angle_beta   90.00
_cell.angle_gamma   90.00
#
_symmetry.space_group_name_H-M   'P 1'
#
loop_
_entity.id
_entity.type
_entity.pdbx_description
1 polymer ?
#
loop_
_entity_poly.entity_id
_entity_poly.type
_entity_poly.pdbx_seq_one_letter_code
_entity_poly.pdbx_strand_id
1 'polypeptide(L)'
;MHKIIVILCCFFVFPTMAQNLDAAIEKLTQDIPGQVVSPKTTQELATLFQNATDTSVPRIFVDKLPSDFAEKGSPQLYMRVITALILRANEKAVREKMLLTALKNKYDKKEAWTSKEESFFHAMVEKYDVTITKTKETQLEQLTQKIDEIVPGLAVAQSVYATDWGKKNMSHPYGQMGWLDEKTYDELPYDSLIKATDAYVSEMNSATNYWMWRLTRQRAAHRGMRDRLAAALASNLYPYRPEDPYYTATIQKIISNNRPLAKLHETTFMDN
;
A
#
# COMPACT_ATOMS: atom_id res chain seq x y z
N MET A 1 30.13 13.74 -5.42
CA MET A 1 29.81 13.61 -3.99
C MET A 1 28.38 13.16 -3.90
N HIS A 2 28.16 11.85 -3.68
CA HIS A 2 26.85 11.25 -3.59
C HIS A 2 26.35 11.45 -2.15
N LYS A 3 25.33 12.26 -1.98
CA LYS A 3 24.63 12.35 -0.70
C LYS A 3 23.82 11.05 -0.52
N ILE A 4 24.33 10.19 0.34
CA ILE A 4 23.58 9.08 0.91
C ILE A 4 22.52 9.72 1.82
N ILE A 5 21.31 9.89 1.31
CA ILE A 5 20.14 10.14 2.16
C ILE A 5 19.75 8.79 2.74
N VAL A 6 20.39 8.48 3.85
CA VAL A 6 20.00 7.38 4.73
C VAL A 6 18.63 7.79 5.28
N ILE A 7 17.65 6.92 5.10
CA ILE A 7 16.37 6.95 5.81
C ILE A 7 16.70 6.79 7.31
N LEU A 8 17.02 7.89 7.98
CA LEU A 8 17.42 7.93 9.39
C LEU A 8 16.21 8.04 10.33
N CYS A 9 14.98 8.05 9.81
CA CYS A 9 13.79 8.20 10.64
C CYS A 9 13.38 6.94 11.42
N CYS A 10 13.93 5.76 11.10
CA CYS A 10 13.51 4.52 11.78
C CYS A 10 14.37 4.13 12.99
N PHE A 11 15.58 4.70 13.17
CA PHE A 11 16.51 4.20 14.19
C PHE A 11 16.28 4.73 15.61
N PHE A 12 15.55 5.83 15.80
CA PHE A 12 15.32 6.40 17.13
C PHE A 12 14.10 5.86 17.88
N VAL A 13 13.23 5.08 17.22
CA VAL A 13 12.01 4.55 17.86
C VAL A 13 12.18 3.10 18.38
N PHE A 14 13.22 2.39 17.95
CA PHE A 14 13.41 0.97 18.26
C PHE A 14 13.57 0.62 19.75
N PRO A 15 14.33 1.36 20.58
CA PRO A 15 14.48 1.00 21.99
C PRO A 15 13.22 1.21 22.82
N THR A 16 12.39 2.19 22.45
CA THR A 16 11.16 2.50 23.19
C THR A 16 9.98 1.61 22.82
N MET A 17 9.91 1.09 21.59
CA MET A 17 8.86 0.14 21.18
C MET A 17 9.02 -1.22 21.87
N ALA A 18 10.26 -1.69 22.09
CA ALA A 18 10.50 -2.96 22.77
C ALA A 18 10.11 -2.93 24.26
N GLN A 19 10.02 -1.76 24.87
CA GLN A 19 9.71 -1.60 26.30
C GLN A 19 8.21 -1.58 26.60
N ASN A 20 7.33 -1.29 25.62
CA ASN A 20 5.88 -1.34 25.82
C ASN A 20 5.16 -1.70 24.50
N LEU A 21 5.28 -2.97 24.12
CA LEU A 21 4.68 -3.46 22.87
C LEU A 21 3.15 -3.41 22.90
N ASP A 22 2.53 -3.60 24.08
CA ASP A 22 1.08 -3.47 24.25
C ASP A 22 0.57 -2.06 23.92
N ALA A 23 1.28 -1.02 24.35
CA ALA A 23 0.94 0.36 24.00
C ALA A 23 1.18 0.66 22.51
N ALA A 24 2.21 0.03 21.92
CA ALA A 24 2.49 0.16 20.49
C ALA A 24 1.40 -0.53 19.65
N ILE A 25 0.92 -1.69 20.07
CA ILE A 25 -0.22 -2.40 19.43
C ILE A 25 -1.49 -1.54 19.53
N GLU A 26 -1.76 -0.95 20.69
CA GLU A 26 -2.91 -0.07 20.88
C GLU A 26 -2.85 1.17 19.97
N LYS A 27 -1.68 1.77 19.84
CA LYS A 27 -1.45 2.91 18.95
C LYS A 27 -1.57 2.53 17.47
N LEU A 28 -1.26 1.28 17.11
CA LEU A 28 -1.40 0.80 15.74
C LEU A 28 -2.87 0.73 15.29
N THR A 29 -3.78 0.42 16.22
CA THR A 29 -5.23 0.39 15.93
C THR A 29 -5.81 1.79 15.71
N GLN A 30 -5.07 2.84 16.08
CA GLN A 30 -5.44 4.22 15.76
C GLN A 30 -5.17 4.49 14.27
N ASP A 31 -6.01 5.32 13.68
CA ASP A 31 -5.86 5.73 12.28
C ASP A 31 -4.49 6.39 12.02
N ILE A 32 -4.01 6.22 10.80
CA ILE A 32 -2.82 6.91 10.32
C ILE A 32 -3.08 8.43 10.40
N PRO A 33 -2.17 9.21 11.03
CA PRO A 33 -2.36 10.65 11.16
C PRO A 33 -2.58 11.32 9.80
N GLY A 34 -3.63 12.13 9.70
CA GLY A 34 -4.00 12.85 8.48
C GLY A 34 -5.47 13.23 8.48
N GLN A 35 -5.90 13.93 7.45
CA GLN A 35 -7.26 14.39 7.30
C GLN A 35 -8.02 13.54 6.30
N VAL A 36 -9.12 12.92 6.71
CA VAL A 36 -10.07 12.24 5.81
C VAL A 36 -11.05 13.27 5.26
N VAL A 37 -11.23 13.29 3.94
CA VAL A 37 -12.06 14.28 3.24
C VAL A 37 -12.94 13.63 2.17
N SER A 38 -14.10 14.24 1.93
CA SER A 38 -14.99 13.94 0.81
C SER A 38 -15.35 15.25 0.10
N PRO A 39 -14.45 15.78 -0.76
CA PRO A 39 -14.66 17.06 -1.42
C PRO A 39 -15.87 16.99 -2.35
N LYS A 40 -16.64 18.07 -2.44
CA LYS A 40 -17.86 18.14 -3.25
C LYS A 40 -17.58 18.47 -4.71
N THR A 41 -16.47 19.15 -4.99
CA THR A 41 -16.05 19.56 -6.33
C THR A 41 -14.59 19.25 -6.60
N THR A 42 -14.25 19.09 -7.88
CA THR A 42 -12.85 18.91 -8.32
C THR A 42 -11.99 20.13 -7.97
N GLN A 43 -12.56 21.33 -7.96
CA GLN A 43 -11.83 22.54 -7.56
C GLN A 43 -11.48 22.52 -6.07
N GLU A 44 -12.39 22.10 -5.20
CA GLU A 44 -12.10 21.91 -3.76
C GLU A 44 -10.98 20.88 -3.58
N LEU A 45 -11.08 19.75 -4.26
CA LEU A 45 -10.04 18.71 -4.25
C LEU A 45 -8.68 19.25 -4.73
N ALA A 46 -8.66 20.02 -5.82
CA ALA A 46 -7.43 20.62 -6.35
C ALA A 46 -6.79 21.59 -5.36
N THR A 47 -7.59 22.35 -4.63
CA THR A 47 -7.11 23.26 -3.56
C THR A 47 -6.43 22.50 -2.42
N LEU A 48 -6.97 21.35 -2.02
CA LEU A 48 -6.38 20.49 -0.98
C LEU A 48 -4.99 19.96 -1.39
N PHE A 49 -4.75 19.75 -2.68
CA PHE A 49 -3.49 19.23 -3.22
C PHE A 49 -2.62 20.29 -3.91
N GLN A 50 -2.93 21.59 -3.76
CA GLN A 50 -2.22 22.67 -4.47
C GLN A 50 -0.71 22.73 -4.16
N ASN A 51 -0.31 22.40 -2.94
CA ASN A 51 1.08 22.40 -2.50
C ASN A 51 1.82 21.07 -2.78
N ALA A 52 1.12 20.06 -3.30
CA ALA A 52 1.75 18.79 -3.64
C ALA A 52 2.75 18.96 -4.79
N THR A 53 3.89 18.25 -4.69
CA THR A 53 4.93 18.19 -5.70
C THR A 53 5.03 16.78 -6.31
N ASP A 54 6.00 16.56 -7.20
CA ASP A 54 6.26 15.22 -7.74
C ASP A 54 6.87 14.26 -6.70
N THR A 55 7.40 14.80 -5.59
CA THR A 55 8.07 14.02 -4.54
C THR A 55 7.42 14.15 -3.16
N SER A 56 6.34 14.93 -3.04
CA SER A 56 5.64 15.09 -1.76
C SER A 56 4.14 15.33 -1.94
N VAL A 57 3.35 14.69 -1.09
CA VAL A 57 1.88 14.84 -1.04
C VAL A 57 1.43 15.15 0.38
N PRO A 58 0.32 15.90 0.55
CA PRO A 58 -0.22 16.19 1.88
C PRO A 58 -0.80 14.89 2.51
N ARG A 59 -0.88 14.86 3.84
CA ARG A 59 -1.59 13.82 4.59
C ARG A 59 -3.11 14.02 4.51
N ILE A 60 -3.63 14.07 3.28
CA ILE A 60 -5.05 14.21 2.97
C ILE A 60 -5.52 12.94 2.29
N PHE A 61 -6.48 12.28 2.89
CA PHE A 61 -7.00 10.99 2.45
C PHE A 61 -8.41 11.17 1.92
N VAL A 62 -8.53 11.11 0.62
CA VAL A 62 -9.80 11.31 -0.09
C VAL A 62 -10.61 10.03 0.03
N ASP A 63 -11.77 10.12 0.68
CA ASP A 63 -12.67 9.00 0.84
C ASP A 63 -13.53 8.77 -0.42
N LYS A 64 -13.93 9.88 -1.06
CA LYS A 64 -14.72 9.86 -2.31
C LYS A 64 -14.23 10.94 -3.26
N LEU A 65 -14.08 10.60 -4.56
CA LEU A 65 -13.86 11.61 -5.58
C LEU A 65 -15.14 12.42 -5.81
N PRO A 66 -15.03 13.71 -6.12
CA PRO A 66 -16.17 14.54 -6.50
C PRO A 66 -16.90 14.01 -7.72
N SER A 67 -18.21 14.20 -7.81
CA SER A 67 -19.03 13.74 -8.94
C SER A 67 -18.62 14.36 -10.29
N ASP A 68 -18.03 15.56 -10.27
CA ASP A 68 -17.53 16.25 -11.46
C ASP A 68 -16.08 15.89 -11.83
N PHE A 69 -15.46 14.93 -11.11
CA PHE A 69 -14.06 14.58 -11.35
C PHE A 69 -13.81 13.98 -12.73
N ALA A 70 -14.73 13.16 -13.22
CA ALA A 70 -14.61 12.56 -14.55
C ALA A 70 -14.47 13.60 -15.69
N GLU A 71 -15.11 14.76 -15.53
CA GLU A 71 -15.08 15.85 -16.51
C GLU A 71 -13.94 16.84 -16.27
N LYS A 72 -13.67 17.19 -15.00
CA LYS A 72 -12.78 18.29 -14.60
C LYS A 72 -11.46 17.84 -13.97
N GLY A 73 -11.36 16.55 -13.60
CA GLY A 73 -10.16 16.00 -12.98
C GLY A 73 -8.98 15.92 -13.95
N SER A 74 -7.78 16.18 -13.45
CA SER A 74 -6.55 16.01 -14.21
C SER A 74 -5.83 14.72 -13.84
N PRO A 75 -5.06 14.10 -14.76
CA PRO A 75 -4.20 12.96 -14.45
C PRO A 75 -3.25 13.21 -13.28
N GLN A 76 -2.72 14.43 -13.17
CA GLN A 76 -1.81 14.79 -12.09
C GLN A 76 -2.53 14.82 -10.74
N LEU A 77 -3.73 15.39 -10.67
CA LEU A 77 -4.53 15.41 -9.44
C LEU A 77 -4.92 13.98 -9.02
N TYR A 78 -5.36 13.16 -9.98
CA TYR A 78 -5.66 11.75 -9.73
C TYR A 78 -4.45 11.00 -9.15
N MET A 79 -3.30 11.13 -9.80
CA MET A 79 -2.05 10.53 -9.35
C MET A 79 -1.71 10.91 -7.90
N ARG A 80 -1.83 12.19 -7.55
CA ARG A 80 -1.54 12.69 -6.20
C ARG A 80 -2.49 12.11 -5.15
N VAL A 81 -3.78 12.03 -5.47
CA VAL A 81 -4.81 11.45 -4.59
C VAL A 81 -4.52 9.97 -4.33
N ILE A 82 -4.33 9.18 -5.37
CA ILE A 82 -4.08 7.74 -5.22
C ILE A 82 -2.74 7.50 -4.52
N THR A 83 -1.71 8.30 -4.81
CA THR A 83 -0.41 8.20 -4.12
C THR A 83 -0.56 8.44 -2.61
N ALA A 84 -1.30 9.46 -2.18
CA ALA A 84 -1.52 9.73 -0.75
C ALA A 84 -2.22 8.54 -0.06
N LEU A 85 -3.20 7.92 -0.72
CA LEU A 85 -3.89 6.74 -0.21
C LEU A 85 -2.97 5.52 -0.10
N ILE A 86 -2.15 5.26 -1.11
CA ILE A 86 -1.17 4.16 -1.08
C ILE A 86 -0.12 4.38 0.00
N LEU A 87 0.41 5.58 0.15
CA LEU A 87 1.37 5.90 1.22
C LEU A 87 0.76 5.68 2.61
N ARG A 88 -0.52 6.05 2.81
CA ARG A 88 -1.25 5.78 4.04
C ARG A 88 -1.35 4.28 4.32
N ALA A 89 -1.76 3.50 3.35
CA ALA A 89 -1.92 2.06 3.52
C ALA A 89 -0.56 1.36 3.72
N ASN A 90 0.49 1.83 3.04
CA ASN A 90 1.86 1.37 3.25
C ASN A 90 2.36 1.68 4.67
N GLU A 91 2.12 2.88 5.19
CA GLU A 91 2.50 3.23 6.57
C GLU A 91 1.85 2.27 7.58
N LYS A 92 0.59 1.88 7.36
CA LYS A 92 -0.09 0.87 8.17
C LYS A 92 0.60 -0.49 8.08
N ALA A 93 0.89 -0.97 6.87
CA ALA A 93 1.57 -2.24 6.66
C ALA A 93 2.99 -2.26 7.30
N VAL A 94 3.73 -1.17 7.17
CA VAL A 94 5.06 -1.02 7.81
C VAL A 94 4.96 -1.09 9.34
N ARG A 95 3.97 -0.41 9.94
CA ARG A 95 3.75 -0.47 11.40
C ARG A 95 3.42 -1.90 11.86
N GLU A 96 2.56 -2.60 11.13
CA GLU A 96 2.23 -4.00 11.41
C GLU A 96 3.48 -4.90 11.33
N LYS A 97 4.29 -4.74 10.29
CA LYS A 97 5.56 -5.46 10.12
C LYS A 97 6.54 -5.20 11.27
N MET A 98 6.65 -3.94 11.71
CA MET A 98 7.51 -3.57 12.85
C MET A 98 7.08 -4.25 14.13
N LEU A 99 5.79 -4.30 14.44
CA LEU A 99 5.26 -4.98 15.62
C LEU A 99 5.46 -6.49 15.55
N LEU A 100 5.23 -7.10 14.39
CA LEU A 100 5.51 -8.53 14.18
C LEU A 100 7.00 -8.86 14.33
N THR A 101 7.88 -7.97 13.87
CA THR A 101 9.33 -8.12 14.07
C THR A 101 9.69 -8.05 15.54
N ALA A 102 9.08 -7.15 16.32
CA ALA A 102 9.28 -7.08 17.75
C ALA A 102 8.75 -8.33 18.48
N LEU A 103 7.58 -8.86 18.08
CA LEU A 103 7.05 -10.14 18.60
C LEU A 103 7.97 -11.31 18.27
N LYS A 104 8.50 -11.35 17.04
CA LYS A 104 9.48 -12.39 16.67
C LYS A 104 10.72 -12.33 17.55
N ASN A 105 11.24 -11.15 17.83
CA ASN A 105 12.39 -10.98 18.73
C ASN A 105 12.10 -11.46 20.15
N LYS A 106 10.88 -11.21 20.69
CA LYS A 106 10.45 -11.78 21.99
C LYS A 106 10.38 -13.30 21.94
N TYR A 107 9.80 -13.85 20.86
CA TYR A 107 9.70 -15.29 20.65
C TYR A 107 11.07 -15.96 20.63
N ASP A 108 12.02 -15.41 19.87
CA ASP A 108 13.39 -15.93 19.74
C ASP A 108 14.13 -15.92 21.09
N LYS A 109 13.85 -14.93 21.95
CA LYS A 109 14.38 -14.82 23.32
C LYS A 109 13.62 -15.66 24.34
N LYS A 110 12.57 -16.37 23.94
CA LYS A 110 11.65 -17.14 24.80
C LYS A 110 10.97 -16.30 25.88
N GLU A 111 10.73 -15.02 25.59
CA GLU A 111 9.97 -14.13 26.46
C GLU A 111 8.46 -14.43 26.34
N ALA A 112 7.75 -14.39 27.48
CA ALA A 112 6.32 -14.60 27.48
C ALA A 112 5.58 -13.43 26.77
N TRP A 113 4.53 -13.78 26.04
CA TRP A 113 3.66 -12.81 25.41
C TRP A 113 2.46 -12.45 26.31
N THR A 114 2.03 -11.20 26.21
CA THR A 114 0.77 -10.76 26.83
C THR A 114 -0.44 -11.26 26.02
N SER A 115 -1.63 -11.23 26.62
CA SER A 115 -2.87 -11.54 25.90
C SER A 115 -3.12 -10.59 24.73
N LYS A 116 -2.69 -9.33 24.82
CA LYS A 116 -2.82 -8.34 23.74
C LYS A 116 -1.87 -8.69 22.57
N GLU A 117 -0.66 -9.09 22.85
CA GLU A 117 0.32 -9.53 21.85
C GLU A 117 -0.16 -10.79 21.13
N GLU A 118 -0.72 -11.78 21.86
CA GLU A 118 -1.30 -12.99 21.24
C GLU A 118 -2.50 -12.64 20.35
N SER A 119 -3.41 -11.78 20.81
CA SER A 119 -4.57 -11.34 20.01
C SER A 119 -4.14 -10.60 18.74
N PHE A 120 -3.14 -9.71 18.83
CA PHE A 120 -2.59 -9.02 17.67
C PHE A 120 -1.98 -10.01 16.67
N PHE A 121 -1.17 -10.96 17.16
CA PHE A 121 -0.57 -11.97 16.30
C PHE A 121 -1.63 -12.79 15.54
N HIS A 122 -2.66 -13.28 16.24
CA HIS A 122 -3.74 -14.04 15.61
C HIS A 122 -4.50 -13.21 14.58
N ALA A 123 -4.78 -11.95 14.85
CA ALA A 123 -5.41 -11.04 13.89
C ALA A 123 -4.54 -10.85 12.63
N MET A 124 -3.21 -10.83 12.76
CA MET A 124 -2.31 -10.73 11.61
C MET A 124 -2.22 -12.05 10.83
N VAL A 125 -2.25 -13.20 11.51
CA VAL A 125 -2.31 -14.52 10.87
C VAL A 125 -3.56 -14.63 9.99
N GLU A 126 -4.71 -14.20 10.50
CA GLU A 126 -5.97 -14.18 9.75
C GLU A 126 -5.93 -13.17 8.59
N LYS A 127 -5.57 -11.91 8.87
CA LYS A 127 -5.54 -10.83 7.88
C LYS A 127 -4.66 -11.15 6.67
N TYR A 128 -3.50 -11.80 6.91
CA TYR A 128 -2.53 -12.07 5.85
C TYR A 128 -2.56 -13.52 5.35
N ASP A 129 -3.63 -14.23 5.63
CA ASP A 129 -3.85 -15.61 5.16
C ASP A 129 -2.61 -16.50 5.37
N VAL A 130 -2.18 -16.59 6.63
CA VAL A 130 -1.09 -17.49 7.04
C VAL A 130 -1.67 -18.76 7.62
N THR A 131 -1.21 -19.92 7.11
CA THR A 131 -1.77 -21.22 7.48
C THR A 131 -1.66 -21.50 8.98
N ILE A 132 -2.80 -21.71 9.64
CA ILE A 132 -2.91 -21.93 11.11
C ILE A 132 -2.21 -23.22 11.56
N THR A 133 -2.08 -24.22 10.70
CA THR A 133 -1.47 -25.53 11.03
C THR A 133 0.05 -25.50 11.19
N LYS A 134 0.70 -24.34 10.95
CA LYS A 134 2.14 -24.15 11.12
C LYS A 134 2.51 -23.75 12.54
N THR A 135 3.77 -23.96 12.90
CA THR A 135 4.31 -23.48 14.19
C THR A 135 4.26 -21.94 14.23
N LYS A 136 4.19 -21.37 15.44
CA LYS A 136 4.23 -19.92 15.66
C LYS A 136 5.48 -19.27 15.03
N GLU A 137 6.63 -19.94 15.09
CA GLU A 137 7.87 -19.52 14.44
C GLU A 137 7.69 -19.36 12.93
N THR A 138 7.19 -20.41 12.26
CA THR A 138 6.96 -20.39 10.81
C THR A 138 5.92 -19.33 10.42
N GLN A 139 4.88 -19.12 11.23
CA GLN A 139 3.88 -18.09 10.99
C GLN A 139 4.48 -16.68 11.10
N LEU A 140 5.30 -16.41 12.10
CA LEU A 140 6.02 -15.14 12.25
C LEU A 140 6.96 -14.86 11.08
N GLU A 141 7.69 -15.87 10.62
CA GLU A 141 8.56 -15.75 9.45
C GLU A 141 7.76 -15.43 8.20
N GLN A 142 6.66 -16.13 7.98
CA GLN A 142 5.78 -15.87 6.82
C GLN A 142 5.17 -14.48 6.86
N LEU A 143 4.67 -14.02 8.01
CA LEU A 143 4.12 -12.67 8.17
C LEU A 143 5.16 -11.60 7.85
N THR A 144 6.37 -11.71 8.42
CA THR A 144 7.43 -10.73 8.18
C THR A 144 7.92 -10.71 6.72
N GLN A 145 7.81 -11.83 6.00
CA GLN A 145 8.15 -11.91 4.58
C GLN A 145 7.01 -11.40 3.67
N LYS A 146 5.76 -11.66 4.04
CA LYS A 146 4.59 -11.26 3.27
C LYS A 146 4.38 -9.74 3.30
N ILE A 147 4.43 -9.14 4.49
CA ILE A 147 4.05 -7.74 4.71
C ILE A 147 5.17 -6.80 4.31
N ASP A 148 4.86 -5.89 3.38
CA ASP A 148 5.76 -4.82 2.97
C ASP A 148 5.00 -3.73 2.19
N GLU A 149 5.70 -2.63 1.88
CA GLU A 149 5.16 -1.53 1.09
C GLU A 149 4.84 -1.97 -0.35
N ILE A 150 3.76 -1.43 -0.88
CA ILE A 150 3.44 -1.49 -2.31
C ILE A 150 4.08 -0.27 -3.00
N VAL A 151 4.73 -0.49 -4.12
CA VAL A 151 5.34 0.60 -4.90
C VAL A 151 4.25 1.52 -5.44
N PRO A 152 4.22 2.81 -5.05
CA PRO A 152 3.11 3.69 -5.42
C PRO A 152 2.89 3.79 -6.94
N GLY A 153 3.96 3.87 -7.72
CA GLY A 153 3.86 3.95 -9.18
C GLY A 153 3.18 2.75 -9.83
N LEU A 154 3.36 1.55 -9.25
CA LEU A 154 2.66 0.35 -9.71
C LEU A 154 1.16 0.43 -9.39
N ALA A 155 0.83 0.74 -8.14
CA ALA A 155 -0.55 0.84 -7.68
C ALA A 155 -1.34 1.91 -8.45
N VAL A 156 -0.73 3.08 -8.68
CA VAL A 156 -1.33 4.14 -9.51
C VAL A 156 -1.54 3.65 -10.95
N ALA A 157 -0.57 2.94 -11.55
CA ALA A 157 -0.72 2.43 -12.91
C ALA A 157 -1.87 1.41 -13.04
N GLN A 158 -2.06 0.54 -12.05
CA GLN A 158 -3.19 -0.40 -11.99
C GLN A 158 -4.52 0.35 -11.86
N SER A 159 -4.58 1.37 -11.00
CA SER A 159 -5.74 2.22 -10.84
C SER A 159 -6.06 3.01 -12.13
N VAL A 160 -5.05 3.50 -12.83
CA VAL A 160 -5.19 4.17 -14.14
C VAL A 160 -5.74 3.22 -15.20
N TYR A 161 -5.26 1.98 -15.22
CA TYR A 161 -5.79 0.95 -16.12
C TYR A 161 -7.30 0.74 -15.91
N ALA A 162 -7.73 0.62 -14.66
CA ALA A 162 -9.12 0.37 -14.30
C ALA A 162 -10.04 1.57 -14.59
N THR A 163 -9.57 2.80 -14.40
CA THR A 163 -10.42 3.98 -14.32
C THR A 163 -10.15 5.06 -15.38
N ASP A 164 -9.11 4.88 -16.22
CA ASP A 164 -8.66 5.94 -17.13
C ASP A 164 -8.48 7.29 -16.40
N TRP A 165 -7.63 7.31 -15.39
CA TRP A 165 -7.36 8.49 -14.55
C TRP A 165 -8.60 9.00 -13.78
N GLY A 166 -9.47 8.11 -13.35
CA GLY A 166 -10.70 8.45 -12.63
C GLY A 166 -11.85 8.91 -13.52
N LYS A 167 -11.75 8.70 -14.85
CA LYS A 167 -12.78 9.10 -15.81
C LYS A 167 -13.80 8.02 -16.11
N LYS A 168 -13.45 6.75 -15.90
CA LYS A 168 -14.31 5.59 -16.17
C LYS A 168 -14.61 4.84 -14.89
N ASN A 169 -15.65 4.00 -14.94
CA ASN A 169 -16.06 3.11 -13.84
C ASN A 169 -16.40 3.83 -12.53
N MET A 170 -16.80 5.09 -12.60
CA MET A 170 -17.21 5.87 -11.45
C MET A 170 -18.59 5.47 -10.90
N SER A 171 -19.35 4.63 -11.63
CA SER A 171 -20.60 4.01 -11.16
C SER A 171 -20.38 2.94 -10.08
N HIS A 172 -19.18 2.36 -10.06
CA HIS A 172 -18.64 1.58 -8.96
C HIS A 172 -17.44 2.36 -8.41
N PRO A 173 -17.67 3.42 -7.63
CA PRO A 173 -16.65 4.41 -7.30
C PRO A 173 -15.40 3.82 -6.64
N TYR A 174 -15.41 2.53 -6.34
CA TYR A 174 -14.37 1.87 -5.55
C TYR A 174 -13.76 0.62 -6.19
N GLY A 175 -14.22 0.22 -7.38
CA GLY A 175 -13.47 -0.67 -8.28
C GLY A 175 -12.22 -0.01 -8.88
N GLN A 176 -11.81 1.12 -8.30
CA GLN A 176 -10.77 2.01 -8.80
C GLN A 176 -9.38 1.40 -8.75
N MET A 177 -9.19 0.39 -7.94
CA MET A 177 -7.95 -0.37 -7.93
C MET A 177 -8.01 -1.55 -8.89
N GLY A 178 -9.13 -1.72 -9.61
CA GLY A 178 -9.34 -2.84 -10.52
C GLY A 178 -9.43 -4.17 -9.79
N TRP A 179 -9.85 -4.14 -8.54
CA TRP A 179 -9.94 -5.32 -7.69
C TRP A 179 -11.10 -6.20 -8.12
N LEU A 180 -10.80 -7.45 -8.38
CA LEU A 180 -11.80 -8.46 -8.72
C LEU A 180 -11.97 -9.44 -7.56
N ASP A 181 -13.20 -9.88 -7.35
CA ASP A 181 -13.46 -11.07 -6.54
C ASP A 181 -12.82 -12.28 -7.23
N GLU A 182 -12.01 -13.04 -6.51
CA GLU A 182 -11.27 -14.19 -7.08
C GLU A 182 -12.18 -15.30 -7.60
N LYS A 183 -13.45 -15.37 -7.15
CA LYS A 183 -14.41 -16.42 -7.51
C LYS A 183 -15.35 -15.99 -8.62
N THR A 184 -15.81 -14.74 -8.58
CA THR A 184 -16.82 -14.25 -9.53
C THR A 184 -16.23 -13.40 -10.64
N TYR A 185 -14.99 -12.92 -10.49
CA TYR A 185 -14.34 -11.93 -11.35
C TYR A 185 -15.09 -10.61 -11.46
N ASP A 186 -16.03 -10.36 -10.53
CA ASP A 186 -16.72 -9.09 -10.42
C ASP A 186 -15.86 -8.06 -9.69
N GLU A 187 -15.98 -6.79 -10.06
CA GLU A 187 -15.33 -5.71 -9.34
C GLU A 187 -15.95 -5.57 -7.94
N LEU A 188 -15.12 -5.66 -6.91
CA LEU A 188 -15.58 -5.54 -5.52
C LEU A 188 -16.03 -4.10 -5.24
N PRO A 189 -17.28 -3.89 -4.81
CA PRO A 189 -17.81 -2.58 -4.49
C PRO A 189 -17.32 -2.15 -3.11
N TYR A 190 -16.39 -1.21 -3.05
CA TYR A 190 -16.04 -0.54 -1.80
C TYR A 190 -16.80 0.78 -1.70
N ASP A 191 -17.25 1.13 -0.50
CA ASP A 191 -17.95 2.39 -0.22
C ASP A 191 -17.00 3.57 0.04
N SER A 192 -15.68 3.33 -0.07
CA SER A 192 -14.62 4.26 0.27
C SER A 192 -13.33 3.94 -0.49
N LEU A 193 -12.65 4.97 -1.02
CA LEU A 193 -11.32 4.84 -1.62
C LEU A 193 -10.27 4.36 -0.61
N ILE A 194 -10.41 4.79 0.63
CA ILE A 194 -9.55 4.40 1.73
C ILE A 194 -9.66 2.89 1.96
N LYS A 195 -10.90 2.37 2.06
CA LYS A 195 -11.15 0.93 2.24
C LYS A 195 -10.67 0.12 1.04
N ALA A 196 -10.93 0.59 -0.18
CA ALA A 196 -10.47 -0.06 -1.41
C ALA A 196 -8.93 -0.14 -1.45
N THR A 197 -8.24 0.93 -1.06
CA THR A 197 -6.78 0.96 -1.04
C THR A 197 -6.21 0.07 0.07
N ASP A 198 -6.79 0.07 1.27
CA ASP A 198 -6.38 -0.80 2.36
C ASP A 198 -6.54 -2.28 1.98
N ALA A 199 -7.66 -2.64 1.33
CA ALA A 199 -7.91 -3.98 0.82
C ALA A 199 -6.89 -4.39 -0.25
N TYR A 200 -6.63 -3.51 -1.23
CA TYR A 200 -5.63 -3.75 -2.28
C TYR A 200 -4.24 -4.02 -1.68
N VAL A 201 -3.77 -3.20 -0.75
CA VAL A 201 -2.45 -3.39 -0.11
C VAL A 201 -2.43 -4.67 0.72
N SER A 202 -3.53 -5.00 1.42
CA SER A 202 -3.64 -6.24 2.19
C SER A 202 -3.51 -7.46 1.28
N GLU A 203 -4.23 -7.50 0.18
CA GLU A 203 -4.23 -8.63 -0.75
C GLU A 203 -2.88 -8.83 -1.44
N MET A 204 -2.28 -7.80 -2.00
CA MET A 204 -0.97 -7.89 -2.60
C MET A 204 0.08 -8.46 -1.62
N ASN A 205 -0.16 -8.27 -0.32
CA ASN A 205 0.65 -8.81 0.75
C ASN A 205 0.21 -10.21 1.23
N SER A 206 -1.06 -10.59 1.06
CA SER A 206 -1.60 -11.85 1.62
C SER A 206 -1.74 -12.97 0.59
N ALA A 207 -2.37 -12.71 -0.56
CA ALA A 207 -2.79 -13.75 -1.47
C ALA A 207 -1.66 -14.64 -1.97
N THR A 208 -1.93 -15.94 -1.99
CA THR A 208 -0.90 -16.96 -2.29
C THR A 208 -0.36 -16.84 -3.70
N ASN A 209 -1.20 -16.51 -4.67
CA ASN A 209 -0.83 -16.37 -6.09
C ASN A 209 0.16 -15.21 -6.35
N TYR A 210 0.32 -14.23 -5.43
CA TYR A 210 1.31 -13.14 -5.55
C TYR A 210 2.68 -13.45 -4.94
N TRP A 211 3.00 -14.71 -4.63
CA TRP A 211 4.28 -15.06 -4.03
C TRP A 211 5.50 -14.66 -4.88
N MET A 212 5.43 -14.85 -6.22
CA MET A 212 6.51 -14.44 -7.13
C MET A 212 6.68 -12.93 -7.17
N TRP A 213 5.57 -12.19 -7.12
CA TRP A 213 5.60 -10.74 -7.04
C TRP A 213 6.31 -10.27 -5.74
N ARG A 214 5.96 -10.84 -4.59
CA ARG A 214 6.61 -10.54 -3.31
C ARG A 214 8.10 -10.89 -3.31
N LEU A 215 8.47 -12.04 -3.87
CA LEU A 215 9.87 -12.43 -4.01
C LEU A 215 10.66 -11.46 -4.89
N THR A 216 10.07 -10.98 -5.99
CA THR A 216 10.68 -9.97 -6.87
C THR A 216 10.87 -8.65 -6.13
N ARG A 217 9.88 -8.21 -5.33
CA ARG A 217 9.97 -7.02 -4.47
C ARG A 217 11.15 -7.11 -3.50
N GLN A 218 11.26 -8.21 -2.77
CA GLN A 218 12.37 -8.44 -1.83
C GLN A 218 13.74 -8.41 -2.53
N ARG A 219 13.89 -9.11 -3.65
CA ARG A 219 15.13 -9.17 -4.41
C ARG A 219 15.53 -7.80 -4.98
N ALA A 220 14.59 -7.03 -5.44
CA ALA A 220 14.84 -5.69 -5.97
C ALA A 220 15.24 -4.70 -4.86
N ALA A 221 14.65 -4.79 -3.68
CA ALA A 221 15.04 -4.01 -2.51
C ALA A 221 16.52 -4.27 -2.14
N HIS A 222 16.95 -5.53 -2.11
CA HIS A 222 18.34 -5.90 -1.85
C HIS A 222 19.33 -5.42 -2.92
N ARG A 223 18.88 -5.23 -4.16
CA ARG A 223 19.73 -4.79 -5.29
C ARG A 223 19.74 -3.27 -5.49
N GLY A 224 19.00 -2.51 -4.70
CA GLY A 224 18.90 -1.05 -4.86
C GLY A 224 18.21 -0.61 -6.16
N MET A 225 17.45 -1.48 -6.81
CA MET A 225 16.81 -1.23 -8.11
C MET A 225 15.53 -0.40 -7.97
N ARG A 226 15.60 0.76 -7.30
CA ARG A 226 14.40 1.57 -7.00
C ARG A 226 13.77 2.15 -8.26
N ASP A 227 14.56 2.71 -9.18
CA ASP A 227 14.07 3.44 -10.36
C ASP A 227 13.31 2.57 -11.38
N ARG A 228 13.53 1.24 -11.36
CA ARG A 228 12.88 0.29 -12.26
C ARG A 228 11.94 -0.67 -11.55
N LEU A 229 11.75 -0.46 -10.26
CA LEU A 229 11.02 -1.41 -9.42
C LEU A 229 9.56 -1.57 -9.84
N ALA A 230 8.86 -0.48 -10.12
CA ALA A 230 7.46 -0.54 -10.56
C ALA A 230 7.29 -1.37 -11.85
N ALA A 231 8.12 -1.14 -12.85
CA ALA A 231 8.08 -1.89 -14.11
C ALA A 231 8.48 -3.36 -13.95
N ALA A 232 9.49 -3.64 -13.10
CA ALA A 232 9.92 -5.01 -12.80
C ALA A 232 8.83 -5.80 -12.05
N LEU A 233 8.15 -5.17 -11.11
CA LEU A 233 7.03 -5.77 -10.37
C LEU A 233 5.82 -6.00 -11.27
N ALA A 234 5.57 -5.11 -12.23
CA ALA A 234 4.49 -5.28 -13.19
C ALA A 234 4.60 -6.60 -13.97
N SER A 235 5.81 -7.11 -14.22
CA SER A 235 6.02 -8.40 -14.91
C SER A 235 5.41 -9.60 -14.18
N ASN A 236 5.13 -9.49 -12.89
CA ASN A 236 4.59 -10.56 -12.06
C ASN A 236 3.13 -10.32 -11.65
N LEU A 237 2.40 -9.47 -12.39
CA LEU A 237 1.00 -9.17 -12.14
C LEU A 237 0.03 -10.10 -12.89
N TYR A 238 0.52 -11.11 -13.59
CA TYR A 238 -0.34 -12.05 -14.31
C TYR A 238 -1.50 -12.60 -13.44
N PRO A 239 -1.29 -12.97 -12.17
CA PRO A 239 -2.40 -13.47 -11.34
C PRO A 239 -3.48 -12.43 -11.03
N TYR A 240 -3.21 -11.13 -11.25
CA TYR A 240 -4.16 -10.06 -10.92
C TYR A 240 -5.34 -10.01 -11.91
N ARG A 241 -5.07 -10.20 -13.22
CA ARG A 241 -6.09 -10.28 -14.27
C ARG A 241 -5.73 -11.38 -15.27
N PRO A 242 -5.94 -12.65 -14.88
CA PRO A 242 -5.53 -13.78 -15.72
C PRO A 242 -6.34 -13.87 -17.03
N GLU A 243 -7.53 -13.25 -17.07
CA GLU A 243 -8.39 -13.17 -18.26
C GLU A 243 -7.87 -12.16 -19.31
N ASP A 244 -7.02 -11.21 -18.92
CA ASP A 244 -6.41 -10.24 -19.84
C ASP A 244 -4.92 -10.57 -20.08
N PRO A 245 -4.59 -11.24 -21.20
CA PRO A 245 -3.22 -11.62 -21.53
C PRO A 245 -2.30 -10.40 -21.76
N TYR A 246 -2.86 -9.22 -21.98
CA TYR A 246 -2.11 -7.97 -22.20
C TYR A 246 -1.98 -7.11 -20.95
N TYR A 247 -2.61 -7.50 -19.83
CA TYR A 247 -2.64 -6.70 -18.61
C TYR A 247 -1.26 -6.23 -18.16
N THR A 248 -0.36 -7.18 -17.98
CA THR A 248 1.04 -6.93 -17.54
C THR A 248 1.75 -5.94 -18.48
N ALA A 249 1.68 -6.16 -19.81
CA ALA A 249 2.29 -5.30 -20.80
C ALA A 249 1.65 -3.90 -20.81
N THR A 250 0.34 -3.81 -20.59
CA THR A 250 -0.38 -2.53 -20.52
C THR A 250 0.05 -1.74 -19.27
N ILE A 251 0.15 -2.38 -18.10
CA ILE A 251 0.65 -1.71 -16.89
C ILE A 251 2.08 -1.22 -17.09
N GLN A 252 2.97 -2.03 -17.67
CA GLN A 252 4.34 -1.61 -18.00
C GLN A 252 4.35 -0.40 -18.94
N LYS A 253 3.48 -0.38 -19.96
CA LYS A 253 3.34 0.73 -20.90
C LYS A 253 2.82 2.00 -20.21
N ILE A 254 1.85 1.89 -19.30
CA ILE A 254 1.37 3.02 -18.50
C ILE A 254 2.52 3.62 -17.69
N ILE A 255 3.32 2.80 -17.02
CA ILE A 255 4.46 3.26 -16.22
C ILE A 255 5.52 3.92 -17.11
N SER A 256 5.89 3.31 -18.23
CA SER A 256 6.95 3.80 -19.13
C SER A 256 6.57 5.10 -19.85
N ASN A 257 5.30 5.24 -20.21
CA ASN A 257 4.79 6.43 -20.90
C ASN A 257 4.54 7.61 -19.94
N ASN A 258 4.52 7.36 -18.64
CA ASN A 258 4.25 8.37 -17.61
C ASN A 258 5.45 8.45 -16.65
N ARG A 259 6.48 9.20 -17.05
CA ARG A 259 7.70 9.37 -16.26
C ARG A 259 7.49 9.69 -14.77
N PRO A 260 6.49 10.50 -14.37
CA PRO A 260 6.18 10.71 -12.96
C PRO A 260 5.85 9.41 -12.21
N LEU A 261 5.13 8.46 -12.82
CA LEU A 261 4.78 7.20 -12.15
C LEU A 261 6.02 6.37 -11.77
N ALA A 262 7.03 6.35 -12.63
CA ALA A 262 8.27 5.63 -12.36
C ALA A 262 9.02 6.20 -11.14
N LYS A 263 8.80 7.47 -10.79
CA LYS A 263 9.45 8.18 -9.68
C LYS A 263 8.64 8.25 -8.40
N LEU A 264 7.39 7.78 -8.38
CA LEU A 264 6.54 7.84 -7.18
C LEU A 264 7.09 7.07 -5.98
N HIS A 265 8.06 6.19 -6.18
CA HIS A 265 8.78 5.54 -5.07
C HIS A 265 9.63 6.51 -4.23
N GLU A 266 9.90 7.73 -4.75
CA GLU A 266 10.58 8.81 -4.03
C GLU A 266 9.60 9.69 -3.25
N THR A 267 8.29 9.54 -3.49
CA THR A 267 7.28 10.41 -2.91
C THR A 267 7.05 10.07 -1.44
N THR A 268 7.01 11.10 -0.61
CA THR A 268 6.72 11.04 0.82
C THR A 268 5.58 11.96 1.19
N PHE A 269 5.09 11.84 2.41
CA PHE A 269 4.23 12.88 2.96
C PHE A 269 5.03 14.15 3.22
N MET A 270 4.37 15.32 3.01
CA MET A 270 4.92 16.61 3.41
C MET A 270 5.04 16.65 4.94
N ASP A 271 6.15 17.19 5.44
CA ASP A 271 6.28 17.53 6.85
C ASP A 271 5.27 18.63 7.19
N ASN A 272 4.56 18.46 8.29
CA ASN A 272 3.58 19.44 8.78
C ASN A 272 4.29 20.62 9.44
#